data_034ce82ac26f85c30373964143a906cc
#
_entry.id   034ce82ac26f85c30373964143a906cc
#
_cell.length_a   1.000
_cell.length_b   1.000
_cell.length_c   1.000
_cell.angle_alpha   90.00
_cell.angle_beta   90.00
_cell.angle_gamma   90.00
#
_symmetry.space_group_name_H-M   'P 1'
#
loop_
_entity.id
_entity.type
_entity.pdbx_description
1 polymer ?
#
loop_
_entity_poly.entity_id
_entity_poly.type
_entity_poly.pdbx_seq_one_letter_code
_entity_poly.pdbx_strand_id
1 'polypeptide(L)'
;MAYDRSKPHMNIGTIGHVDHGKTTTTAGISAVLTVIAWGDVRDFASIDNAPEERARGITINTSHVEYETAARHYAHVDCPGHADYVKNMITGAAQMDAAILIVAATDGPMAQTREHILLSRQVGVPYIVVFMNKCDMVDDEEMLELVEMEIRDLLTKYDFPGDDTPIIRGSGLVALENPTDMDKAYGAKTIVELFEKLEEFVPVPERPTDKDFLMPIEDVFSIKGRGTV
;
A
#
# COMPACT_ATOMS: atom_id res chain seq x y z
N MET A 1 19.60 -13.41 -7.41
CA MET A 1 20.07 -13.53 -6.03
C MET A 1 19.20 -14.57 -5.35
N ALA A 2 19.76 -15.39 -4.45
CA ALA A 2 18.93 -16.30 -3.67
C ALA A 2 18.13 -15.46 -2.66
N TYR A 3 16.84 -15.72 -2.55
CA TYR A 3 15.95 -15.09 -1.58
C TYR A 3 16.44 -15.40 -0.16
N ASP A 4 16.75 -14.37 0.61
CA ASP A 4 17.14 -14.53 2.01
C ASP A 4 15.88 -14.72 2.86
N ARG A 5 15.66 -15.93 3.37
CA ARG A 5 14.53 -16.29 4.23
C ARG A 5 14.79 -16.03 5.71
N SER A 6 15.81 -15.26 6.05
CA SER A 6 16.15 -14.95 7.45
C SER A 6 15.11 -14.04 8.12
N LYS A 7 14.42 -13.20 7.33
CA LYS A 7 13.39 -12.27 7.81
C LYS A 7 11.99 -12.86 7.62
N PRO A 8 11.04 -12.60 8.54
CA PRO A 8 9.63 -12.91 8.34
C PRO A 8 9.10 -12.23 7.08
N HIS A 9 8.31 -12.95 6.29
CA HIS A 9 7.69 -12.45 5.08
C HIS A 9 6.27 -11.98 5.33
N MET A 10 5.89 -10.83 4.75
CA MET A 10 4.60 -10.21 4.90
C MET A 10 4.06 -9.70 3.57
N ASN A 11 2.81 -10.02 3.27
CA ASN A 11 2.12 -9.50 2.11
C ASN A 11 1.32 -8.26 2.53
N ILE A 12 1.61 -7.12 1.91
CA ILE A 12 0.88 -5.88 2.15
C ILE A 12 0.42 -5.30 0.81
N GLY A 13 -0.45 -4.30 0.86
CA GLY A 13 -0.81 -3.60 -0.38
C GLY A 13 -1.48 -2.28 -0.11
N THR A 14 -1.46 -1.41 -1.13
CA THR A 14 -2.12 -0.12 -1.11
C THR A 14 -3.55 -0.23 -1.63
N ILE A 15 -4.49 0.32 -0.86
CA ILE A 15 -5.90 0.43 -1.20
C ILE A 15 -6.36 1.88 -1.03
N GLY A 16 -7.49 2.26 -1.63
CA GLY A 16 -8.06 3.60 -1.50
C GLY A 16 -8.57 4.15 -2.82
N HIS A 17 -9.09 5.37 -2.77
CA HIS A 17 -9.74 6.02 -3.91
C HIS A 17 -8.76 6.27 -5.09
N VAL A 18 -9.30 6.39 -6.32
CA VAL A 18 -8.54 6.87 -7.47
C VAL A 18 -8.02 8.28 -7.19
N ASP A 19 -6.86 8.63 -7.73
CA ASP A 19 -6.18 9.93 -7.55
C ASP A 19 -5.73 10.29 -6.11
N HIS A 20 -5.93 9.42 -5.12
CA HIS A 20 -5.37 9.61 -3.77
C HIS A 20 -3.86 9.32 -3.70
N GLY A 21 -3.23 8.88 -4.79
CA GLY A 21 -1.78 8.71 -4.90
C GLY A 21 -1.24 7.36 -4.42
N LYS A 22 -2.01 6.26 -4.54
CA LYS A 22 -1.57 4.90 -4.18
C LYS A 22 -0.26 4.51 -4.85
N THR A 23 -0.22 4.52 -6.18
CA THR A 23 0.96 4.15 -6.97
C THR A 23 2.15 5.07 -6.69
N THR A 24 1.91 6.37 -6.54
CA THR A 24 2.97 7.33 -6.16
C THR A 24 3.52 7.02 -4.76
N THR A 25 2.65 6.70 -3.81
CA THR A 25 3.08 6.32 -2.45
C THR A 25 3.83 4.99 -2.47
N THR A 26 3.37 4.00 -3.24
CA THR A 26 4.08 2.71 -3.43
C THR A 26 5.48 2.93 -4.01
N ALA A 27 5.61 3.81 -5.01
CA ALA A 27 6.90 4.21 -5.56
C ALA A 27 7.78 4.90 -4.52
N GLY A 28 7.22 5.82 -3.73
CA GLY A 28 7.92 6.52 -2.64
C GLY A 28 8.41 5.55 -1.56
N ILE A 29 7.57 4.60 -1.13
CA ILE A 29 7.93 3.54 -0.19
C ILE A 29 9.13 2.74 -0.73
N SER A 30 9.01 2.27 -1.96
CA SER A 30 10.06 1.48 -2.60
C SER A 30 11.39 2.26 -2.69
N ALA A 31 11.35 3.53 -3.09
CA ALA A 31 12.52 4.38 -3.20
C ALA A 31 13.19 4.61 -1.83
N VAL A 32 12.43 5.00 -0.81
CA VAL A 32 12.96 5.29 0.54
C VAL A 32 13.54 4.03 1.18
N LEU A 33 12.81 2.90 1.17
CA LEU A 33 13.28 1.66 1.80
C LEU A 33 14.50 1.09 1.08
N THR A 34 14.58 1.24 -0.25
CA THR A 34 15.77 0.83 -1.00
C THR A 34 16.99 1.64 -0.61
N VAL A 35 16.87 2.94 -0.46
CA VAL A 35 17.97 3.81 0.01
C VAL A 35 18.43 3.39 1.40
N ILE A 36 17.49 3.11 2.31
CA ILE A 36 17.82 2.68 3.68
C ILE A 36 18.52 1.31 3.68
N ALA A 37 18.03 0.35 2.88
CA ALA A 37 18.56 -1.02 2.87
C ALA A 37 19.88 -1.15 2.13
N TRP A 38 20.10 -0.41 1.03
CA TRP A 38 21.25 -0.60 0.14
C TRP A 38 22.07 0.66 -0.14
N GLY A 39 21.66 1.84 0.39
CA GLY A 39 22.42 3.09 0.26
C GLY A 39 22.36 3.75 -1.13
N ASP A 40 21.68 3.15 -2.11
CA ASP A 40 21.58 3.66 -3.48
C ASP A 40 20.13 3.70 -3.95
N VAL A 41 19.77 4.78 -4.67
CA VAL A 41 18.48 4.86 -5.37
C VAL A 41 18.54 3.94 -6.58
N ARG A 42 17.85 2.80 -6.54
CA ARG A 42 17.64 1.99 -7.73
C ARG A 42 16.50 2.59 -8.55
N ASP A 43 16.69 2.59 -9.87
CA ASP A 43 15.66 3.07 -10.80
C ASP A 43 14.46 2.08 -10.78
N PHE A 44 13.45 2.41 -10.00
CA PHE A 44 12.17 1.70 -9.98
C PHE A 44 11.28 2.26 -11.12
N ALA A 45 11.83 2.17 -12.34
CA ALA A 45 11.09 2.56 -13.52
C ALA A 45 9.82 1.72 -13.65
N SER A 46 8.74 2.37 -13.32
CA SER A 46 7.37 2.04 -13.70
C SER A 46 6.70 0.86 -12.97
N ILE A 47 6.06 1.17 -11.87
CA ILE A 47 5.03 0.32 -11.28
C ILE A 47 3.89 0.15 -12.29
N ASP A 48 3.40 1.24 -12.91
CA ASP A 48 2.43 1.21 -14.01
C ASP A 48 3.12 1.05 -15.37
N ASN A 49 3.30 -0.18 -15.82
CA ASN A 49 4.04 -0.51 -17.05
C ASN A 49 3.19 -0.63 -18.30
N ALA A 50 1.88 -0.87 -18.18
CA ALA A 50 1.02 -1.08 -19.32
C ALA A 50 0.79 0.23 -20.10
N PRO A 51 0.87 0.21 -21.46
CA PRO A 51 0.61 1.41 -22.28
C PRO A 51 -0.75 2.05 -22.00
N GLU A 52 -1.76 1.25 -21.64
CA GLU A 52 -3.11 1.71 -21.36
C GLU A 52 -3.17 2.45 -20.00
N GLU A 53 -2.46 1.98 -18.97
CA GLU A 53 -2.33 2.61 -17.67
C GLU A 53 -1.68 4.00 -17.78
N ARG A 54 -0.58 4.07 -18.55
CA ARG A 54 0.11 5.35 -18.83
C ARG A 54 -0.76 6.34 -19.60
N ALA A 55 -1.55 5.84 -20.56
CA ALA A 55 -2.42 6.69 -21.37
C ALA A 55 -3.61 7.27 -20.57
N ARG A 56 -4.10 6.53 -19.57
CA ARG A 56 -5.24 6.92 -18.74
C ARG A 56 -4.83 7.55 -17.40
N GLY A 57 -3.57 7.37 -16.97
CA GLY A 57 -3.07 7.83 -15.67
C GLY A 57 -3.69 7.11 -14.47
N ILE A 58 -4.15 5.86 -14.67
CA ILE A 58 -4.79 5.03 -13.63
C ILE A 58 -4.21 3.61 -13.63
N THR A 59 -4.10 3.00 -12.45
CA THR A 59 -3.73 1.60 -12.30
C THR A 59 -4.91 0.71 -12.68
N ILE A 60 -4.70 -0.24 -13.58
CA ILE A 60 -5.70 -1.18 -14.08
C ILE A 60 -5.47 -2.57 -13.48
N ASN A 61 -4.24 -3.05 -13.56
CA ASN A 61 -3.82 -4.34 -13.03
C ASN A 61 -3.08 -4.17 -11.70
N THR A 62 -3.10 -5.21 -10.87
CA THR A 62 -2.26 -5.25 -9.69
C THR A 62 -0.78 -5.28 -10.08
N SER A 63 0.02 -4.46 -9.43
CA SER A 63 1.47 -4.45 -9.59
C SER A 63 2.14 -4.96 -8.31
N HIS A 64 3.22 -5.72 -8.46
CA HIS A 64 3.92 -6.32 -7.34
C HIS A 64 5.32 -5.72 -7.21
N VAL A 65 5.65 -5.27 -6.01
CA VAL A 65 6.95 -4.71 -5.65
C VAL A 65 7.47 -5.41 -4.40
N GLU A 66 8.75 -5.66 -4.33
CA GLU A 66 9.40 -6.26 -3.15
C GLU A 66 10.39 -5.27 -2.54
N TYR A 67 10.39 -5.20 -1.22
CA TYR A 67 11.34 -4.43 -0.43
C TYR A 67 11.46 -4.99 0.99
N GLU A 68 12.40 -4.47 1.75
CA GLU A 68 12.62 -4.92 3.11
C GLU A 68 12.94 -3.78 4.08
N THR A 69 12.63 -4.02 5.35
CA THR A 69 13.12 -3.26 6.49
C THR A 69 14.18 -4.05 7.23
N ALA A 70 14.70 -3.51 8.32
CA ALA A 70 15.59 -4.27 9.19
C ALA A 70 14.92 -5.53 9.78
N ALA A 71 13.60 -5.48 10.03
CA ALA A 71 12.86 -6.51 10.73
C ALA A 71 12.14 -7.50 9.80
N ARG A 72 11.62 -7.05 8.65
CA ARG A 72 10.72 -7.84 7.79
C ARG A 72 11.02 -7.68 6.31
N HIS A 73 10.63 -8.69 5.53
CA HIS A 73 10.57 -8.65 4.07
C HIS A 73 9.12 -8.52 3.62
N TYR A 74 8.86 -7.66 2.65
CA TYR A 74 7.52 -7.32 2.17
C TYR A 74 7.34 -7.64 0.69
N ALA A 75 6.25 -8.31 0.34
CA ALA A 75 5.67 -8.27 -0.98
C ALA A 75 4.50 -7.28 -0.96
N HIS A 76 4.59 -6.26 -1.80
CA HIS A 76 3.60 -5.17 -1.86
C HIS A 76 2.80 -5.27 -3.14
N VAL A 77 1.48 -5.25 -3.02
CA VAL A 77 0.52 -5.25 -4.12
C VAL A 77 -0.07 -3.85 -4.26
N ASP A 78 0.21 -3.16 -5.36
CA ASP A 78 -0.47 -1.91 -5.69
C ASP A 78 -1.82 -2.20 -6.34
N CYS A 79 -2.92 -1.89 -5.65
CA CYS A 79 -4.27 -2.18 -6.11
C CYS A 79 -4.87 -1.04 -6.91
N PRO A 80 -5.63 -1.34 -8.00
CA PRO A 80 -6.37 -0.33 -8.74
C PRO A 80 -7.39 0.37 -7.83
N GLY A 81 -7.58 1.68 -8.05
CA GLY A 81 -8.54 2.49 -7.28
C GLY A 81 -9.88 2.68 -7.97
N HIS A 82 -9.97 2.44 -9.28
CA HIS A 82 -11.16 2.72 -10.07
C HIS A 82 -12.23 1.62 -9.92
N ALA A 83 -13.50 2.03 -9.85
CA ALA A 83 -14.64 1.12 -9.66
C ALA A 83 -14.74 0.01 -10.73
N ASP A 84 -14.33 0.28 -11.96
CA ASP A 84 -14.35 -0.72 -13.05
C ASP A 84 -13.40 -1.89 -12.82
N TYR A 85 -12.40 -1.74 -11.91
CA TYR A 85 -11.36 -2.73 -11.63
C TYR A 85 -11.46 -3.35 -10.23
N VAL A 86 -12.63 -3.27 -9.60
CA VAL A 86 -12.89 -3.83 -8.27
C VAL A 86 -12.52 -5.31 -8.19
N LYS A 87 -12.72 -6.08 -9.27
CA LYS A 87 -12.32 -7.50 -9.31
C LYS A 87 -10.82 -7.68 -9.06
N ASN A 88 -9.98 -6.88 -9.70
CA ASN A 88 -8.53 -6.94 -9.53
C ASN A 88 -8.12 -6.49 -8.12
N MET A 89 -8.81 -5.47 -7.57
CA MET A 89 -8.63 -5.06 -6.17
C MET A 89 -8.95 -6.20 -5.20
N ILE A 90 -10.06 -6.91 -5.37
CA ILE A 90 -10.46 -8.03 -4.52
C ILE A 90 -9.42 -9.14 -4.55
N THR A 91 -8.95 -9.50 -5.76
CA THR A 91 -7.95 -10.55 -5.93
C THR A 91 -6.62 -10.19 -5.24
N GLY A 92 -6.15 -8.95 -5.39
CA GLY A 92 -4.96 -8.47 -4.70
C GLY A 92 -5.15 -8.41 -3.18
N ALA A 93 -6.28 -7.87 -2.72
CA ALA A 93 -6.57 -7.74 -1.28
C ALA A 93 -6.68 -9.09 -0.56
N ALA A 94 -7.20 -10.12 -1.23
CA ALA A 94 -7.35 -11.46 -0.63
C ALA A 94 -6.02 -12.13 -0.23
N GLN A 95 -4.88 -11.60 -0.70
CA GLN A 95 -3.56 -12.13 -0.40
C GLN A 95 -2.83 -11.33 0.69
N MET A 96 -3.41 -10.21 1.15
CA MET A 96 -2.76 -9.29 2.08
C MET A 96 -2.87 -9.76 3.53
N ASP A 97 -1.77 -9.68 4.25
CA ASP A 97 -1.72 -9.79 5.72
C ASP A 97 -2.10 -8.46 6.39
N ALA A 98 -1.85 -7.34 5.70
CA ALA A 98 -2.29 -6.01 6.09
C ALA A 98 -2.45 -5.11 4.86
N ALA A 99 -3.35 -4.13 4.93
CA ALA A 99 -3.51 -3.11 3.90
C ALA A 99 -3.06 -1.74 4.40
N ILE A 100 -2.45 -0.96 3.50
CA ILE A 100 -2.17 0.46 3.69
C ILE A 100 -3.26 1.23 2.97
N LEU A 101 -4.15 1.85 3.74
CA LEU A 101 -5.22 2.70 3.20
C LEU A 101 -4.67 4.08 2.90
N ILE A 102 -4.69 4.46 1.63
CA ILE A 102 -4.24 5.79 1.18
C ILE A 102 -5.46 6.71 1.07
N VAL A 103 -5.44 7.80 1.83
CA VAL A 103 -6.47 8.85 1.80
C VAL A 103 -5.79 10.19 1.58
N ALA A 104 -6.19 10.92 0.53
CA ALA A 104 -5.68 12.27 0.31
C ALA A 104 -6.27 13.23 1.35
N ALA A 105 -5.42 14.00 2.03
CA ALA A 105 -5.84 14.99 3.02
C ALA A 105 -6.67 16.11 2.40
N THR A 106 -6.48 16.40 1.10
CA THR A 106 -7.23 17.39 0.34
C THR A 106 -8.69 17.03 0.12
N ASP A 107 -9.01 15.73 0.07
CA ASP A 107 -10.32 15.23 -0.37
C ASP A 107 -11.05 14.45 0.74
N GLY A 108 -10.32 13.94 1.73
CA GLY A 108 -10.85 13.04 2.75
C GLY A 108 -11.32 11.68 2.21
N PRO A 109 -12.07 10.90 3.00
CA PRO A 109 -12.58 9.59 2.58
C PRO A 109 -13.67 9.71 1.51
N MET A 110 -13.37 9.21 0.31
CA MET A 110 -14.25 9.23 -0.86
C MET A 110 -15.05 7.91 -1.01
N ALA A 111 -15.89 7.82 -2.05
CA ALA A 111 -16.75 6.65 -2.28
C ALA A 111 -15.98 5.33 -2.36
N GLN A 112 -14.91 5.28 -3.16
CA GLN A 112 -14.09 4.06 -3.30
C GLN A 112 -13.26 3.76 -2.05
N THR A 113 -12.92 4.76 -1.23
CA THR A 113 -12.30 4.53 0.08
C THR A 113 -13.20 3.64 0.94
N ARG A 114 -14.50 3.97 1.00
CA ARG A 114 -15.52 3.19 1.74
C ARG A 114 -15.68 1.79 1.17
N GLU A 115 -15.74 1.68 -0.15
CA GLU A 115 -15.87 0.41 -0.86
C GLU A 115 -14.65 -0.50 -0.60
N HIS A 116 -13.43 0.04 -0.69
CA HIS A 116 -12.20 -0.72 -0.46
C HIS A 116 -12.07 -1.20 0.99
N ILE A 117 -12.46 -0.41 1.99
CA ILE A 117 -12.47 -0.85 3.40
C ILE A 117 -13.48 -2.00 3.56
N LEU A 118 -14.70 -1.86 3.02
CA LEU A 118 -15.72 -2.91 3.08
C LEU A 118 -15.24 -4.20 2.41
N LEU A 119 -14.69 -4.11 1.20
CA LEU A 119 -14.19 -5.26 0.47
C LEU A 119 -13.01 -5.92 1.18
N SER A 120 -12.08 -5.14 1.71
CA SER A 120 -10.96 -5.68 2.52
C SER A 120 -11.47 -6.47 3.72
N ARG A 121 -12.51 -5.98 4.39
CA ARG A 121 -13.16 -6.73 5.48
C ARG A 121 -13.78 -8.04 5.00
N GLN A 122 -14.47 -8.01 3.86
CA GLN A 122 -15.15 -9.20 3.29
C GLN A 122 -14.16 -10.27 2.82
N VAL A 123 -13.03 -9.90 2.24
CA VAL A 123 -12.00 -10.86 1.80
C VAL A 123 -11.08 -11.31 2.94
N GLY A 124 -11.24 -10.75 4.15
CA GLY A 124 -10.55 -11.19 5.34
C GLY A 124 -9.19 -10.54 5.61
N VAL A 125 -8.92 -9.34 5.06
CA VAL A 125 -7.75 -8.55 5.44
C VAL A 125 -7.84 -8.22 6.94
N PRO A 126 -6.89 -8.69 7.78
CA PRO A 126 -7.05 -8.59 9.22
C PRO A 126 -6.69 -7.21 9.79
N TYR A 127 -5.79 -6.47 9.13
CA TYR A 127 -5.27 -5.21 9.63
C TYR A 127 -5.27 -4.15 8.54
N ILE A 128 -5.59 -2.91 8.92
CA ILE A 128 -5.43 -1.71 8.09
C ILE A 128 -4.55 -0.71 8.86
N VAL A 129 -3.59 -0.12 8.16
CA VAL A 129 -2.82 1.06 8.60
C VAL A 129 -3.11 2.17 7.61
N VAL A 130 -3.17 3.41 8.05
CA VAL A 130 -3.54 4.53 7.18
C VAL A 130 -2.34 5.41 6.90
N PHE A 131 -2.17 5.76 5.63
CA PHE A 131 -1.28 6.83 5.21
C PHE A 131 -2.13 7.98 4.65
N MET A 132 -2.25 9.05 5.43
CA MET A 132 -2.91 10.28 5.01
C MET A 132 -1.97 11.06 4.10
N ASN A 133 -2.22 10.95 2.80
CA ASN A 133 -1.36 11.45 1.73
C ASN A 133 -1.67 12.89 1.35
N LYS A 134 -0.75 13.55 0.65
CA LYS A 134 -0.85 14.94 0.18
C LYS A 134 -1.00 15.98 1.31
N CYS A 135 -0.46 15.69 2.49
CA CYS A 135 -0.48 16.64 3.60
C CYS A 135 0.37 17.88 3.32
N ASP A 136 1.32 17.81 2.38
CA ASP A 136 2.10 18.94 1.88
C ASP A 136 1.24 20.00 1.14
N MET A 137 0.01 19.67 0.76
CA MET A 137 -0.93 20.56 0.08
C MET A 137 -1.96 21.20 1.01
N VAL A 138 -1.92 20.89 2.31
CA VAL A 138 -2.89 21.37 3.30
C VAL A 138 -2.15 22.10 4.41
N ASP A 139 -2.36 23.43 4.49
CA ASP A 139 -1.72 24.28 5.50
C ASP A 139 -2.54 24.38 6.80
N ASP A 140 -3.78 23.90 6.79
CA ASP A 140 -4.72 23.98 7.91
C ASP A 140 -4.71 22.72 8.75
N GLU A 141 -4.18 22.80 9.97
CA GLU A 141 -4.11 21.69 10.91
C GLU A 141 -5.50 21.17 11.32
N GLU A 142 -6.50 22.05 11.45
CA GLU A 142 -7.87 21.64 11.80
C GLU A 142 -8.50 20.79 10.70
N MET A 143 -8.16 21.06 9.44
CA MET A 143 -8.57 20.22 8.31
C MET A 143 -7.93 18.83 8.37
N LEU A 144 -6.64 18.75 8.70
CA LEU A 144 -5.97 17.46 8.85
C LEU A 144 -6.57 16.61 9.97
N GLU A 145 -6.87 17.25 11.12
CA GLU A 145 -7.55 16.60 12.25
C GLU A 145 -8.96 16.11 11.88
N LEU A 146 -9.73 16.92 11.14
CA LEU A 146 -11.06 16.55 10.68
C LEU A 146 -11.03 15.32 9.76
N VAL A 147 -10.12 15.30 8.79
CA VAL A 147 -9.96 14.15 7.87
C VAL A 147 -9.54 12.90 8.65
N GLU A 148 -8.65 13.03 9.63
CA GLU A 148 -8.25 11.93 10.50
C GLU A 148 -9.44 11.36 11.27
N MET A 149 -10.28 12.22 11.85
CA MET A 149 -11.49 11.82 12.57
C MET A 149 -12.46 11.07 11.67
N GLU A 150 -12.71 11.58 10.45
CA GLU A 150 -13.58 10.92 9.47
C GLU A 150 -13.05 9.53 9.07
N ILE A 151 -11.72 9.36 8.94
CA ILE A 151 -11.10 8.06 8.66
C ILE A 151 -11.33 7.09 9.82
N ARG A 152 -11.14 7.52 11.07
CA ARG A 152 -11.35 6.70 12.28
C ARG A 152 -12.79 6.24 12.40
N ASP A 153 -13.74 7.15 12.20
CA ASP A 153 -15.18 6.84 12.21
C ASP A 153 -15.54 5.83 11.11
N LEU A 154 -14.95 5.99 9.93
CA LEU A 154 -15.18 5.10 8.81
C LEU A 154 -14.62 3.70 9.07
N LEU A 155 -13.42 3.58 9.61
CA LEU A 155 -12.82 2.28 9.99
C LEU A 155 -13.67 1.56 11.04
N THR A 156 -14.08 2.28 12.08
CA THR A 156 -14.95 1.76 13.14
C THR A 156 -16.29 1.26 12.59
N LYS A 157 -16.88 1.98 11.64
CA LYS A 157 -18.12 1.60 10.97
C LYS A 157 -18.03 0.27 10.23
N TYR A 158 -16.85 -0.10 9.75
CA TYR A 158 -16.59 -1.36 9.03
C TYR A 158 -15.86 -2.41 9.87
N ASP A 159 -15.99 -2.33 11.20
CA ASP A 159 -15.45 -3.29 12.17
C ASP A 159 -13.91 -3.40 12.19
N PHE A 160 -13.21 -2.31 11.86
CA PHE A 160 -11.79 -2.15 12.15
C PHE A 160 -11.59 -1.28 13.40
N PRO A 161 -10.50 -1.44 14.15
CA PRO A 161 -10.26 -0.68 15.39
C PRO A 161 -9.85 0.77 15.06
N GLY A 162 -10.81 1.62 14.68
CA GLY A 162 -10.55 2.98 14.18
C GLY A 162 -9.72 3.84 15.14
N ASP A 163 -9.98 3.74 16.46
CA ASP A 163 -9.25 4.53 17.46
C ASP A 163 -7.80 4.07 17.61
N ASP A 164 -7.53 2.76 17.51
CA ASP A 164 -6.21 2.17 17.69
C ASP A 164 -5.41 2.11 16.36
N THR A 165 -6.07 2.29 15.23
CA THR A 165 -5.42 2.22 13.91
C THR A 165 -4.40 3.34 13.74
N PRO A 166 -3.13 3.04 13.42
CA PRO A 166 -2.13 4.05 13.13
C PRO A 166 -2.50 4.86 11.88
N ILE A 167 -2.47 6.18 12.00
CA ILE A 167 -2.65 7.12 10.88
C ILE A 167 -1.39 7.98 10.79
N ILE A 168 -0.68 7.87 9.68
CA ILE A 168 0.55 8.59 9.41
C ILE A 168 0.27 9.69 8.39
N ARG A 169 0.63 10.92 8.71
CA ARG A 169 0.50 12.09 7.86
C ARG A 169 1.76 12.27 7.01
N GLY A 170 1.61 12.27 5.67
CA GLY A 170 2.76 12.34 4.79
C GLY A 170 2.41 12.76 3.36
N SER A 171 3.42 12.70 2.49
CA SER A 171 3.28 12.89 1.05
C SER A 171 4.13 11.87 0.31
N GLY A 172 3.47 10.96 -0.41
CA GLY A 172 4.15 9.97 -1.24
C GLY A 172 4.99 10.61 -2.34
N LEU A 173 4.55 11.76 -2.88
CA LEU A 173 5.30 12.49 -3.89
C LEU A 173 6.57 13.11 -3.32
N VAL A 174 6.46 13.81 -2.18
CA VAL A 174 7.63 14.43 -1.52
C VAL A 174 8.65 13.36 -1.13
N ALA A 175 8.19 12.20 -0.63
CA ALA A 175 9.05 11.08 -0.29
C ALA A 175 9.74 10.48 -1.53
N LEU A 176 9.03 10.36 -2.65
CA LEU A 176 9.56 9.84 -3.91
C LEU A 176 10.62 10.78 -4.51
N GLU A 177 10.36 12.08 -4.49
CA GLU A 177 11.28 13.08 -5.02
C GLU A 177 12.53 13.30 -4.14
N ASN A 178 12.40 13.02 -2.83
CA ASN A 178 13.47 13.26 -1.84
C ASN A 178 13.69 12.02 -0.95
N PRO A 179 14.01 10.84 -1.50
CA PRO A 179 14.05 9.58 -0.73
C PRO A 179 15.21 9.51 0.28
N THR A 180 16.22 10.38 0.17
CA THR A 180 17.37 10.46 1.07
C THR A 180 17.26 11.58 2.12
N ASP A 181 16.32 12.52 1.94
CA ASP A 181 16.15 13.68 2.82
C ASP A 181 15.14 13.37 3.94
N MET A 182 15.68 13.00 5.11
CA MET A 182 14.88 12.70 6.30
C MET A 182 14.36 13.94 7.04
N ASP A 183 14.85 15.13 6.71
CA ASP A 183 14.42 16.38 7.33
C ASP A 183 13.29 17.06 6.56
N LYS A 184 13.01 16.58 5.35
CA LYS A 184 11.93 17.11 4.51
C LYS A 184 10.58 16.86 5.15
N ALA A 185 9.81 17.93 5.38
CA ALA A 185 8.45 17.83 5.90
C ALA A 185 7.59 16.92 5.02
N TYR A 186 6.82 16.03 5.63
CA TYR A 186 5.97 15.02 4.98
C TYR A 186 6.70 14.07 4.00
N GLY A 187 8.05 14.05 4.00
CA GLY A 187 8.88 13.29 3.08
C GLY A 187 9.26 11.88 3.57
N ALA A 188 10.50 11.48 3.28
CA ALA A 188 11.03 10.13 3.52
C ALA A 188 10.86 9.63 4.97
N LYS A 189 10.99 10.51 5.97
CA LYS A 189 10.80 10.18 7.38
C LYS A 189 9.40 9.61 7.66
N THR A 190 8.35 10.11 6.99
CA THR A 190 6.97 9.62 7.21
C THR A 190 6.76 8.22 6.66
N ILE A 191 7.52 7.83 5.64
CA ILE A 191 7.54 6.43 5.15
C ILE A 191 8.21 5.51 6.17
N VAL A 192 9.31 5.95 6.80
CA VAL A 192 9.95 5.18 7.87
C VAL A 192 8.98 4.98 9.03
N GLU A 193 8.33 6.07 9.49
CA GLU A 193 7.33 6.03 10.55
C GLU A 193 6.15 5.11 10.20
N LEU A 194 5.69 5.11 8.94
CA LEU A 194 4.65 4.20 8.48
C LEU A 194 5.04 2.74 8.73
N PHE A 195 6.28 2.36 8.39
CA PHE A 195 6.74 0.98 8.58
C PHE A 195 7.02 0.65 10.04
N GLU A 196 7.55 1.58 10.84
CA GLU A 196 7.69 1.39 12.28
C GLU A 196 6.33 1.11 12.95
N LYS A 197 5.31 1.92 12.62
CA LYS A 197 3.94 1.73 13.13
C LYS A 197 3.26 0.48 12.58
N LEU A 198 3.50 0.12 11.32
CA LEU A 198 3.00 -1.11 10.73
C LEU A 198 3.61 -2.34 11.44
N GLU A 199 4.91 -2.32 11.72
CA GLU A 199 5.61 -3.41 12.40
C GLU A 199 5.18 -3.56 13.87
N GLU A 200 4.85 -2.45 14.55
CA GLU A 200 4.33 -2.42 15.91
C GLU A 200 2.88 -2.94 15.97
N PHE A 201 2.02 -2.50 15.04
CA PHE A 201 0.58 -2.75 15.05
C PHE A 201 0.21 -4.11 14.46
N VAL A 202 0.93 -4.56 13.43
CA VAL A 202 0.62 -5.80 12.71
C VAL A 202 1.55 -6.93 13.15
N PRO A 203 1.05 -8.00 13.76
CA PRO A 203 1.88 -9.13 14.14
C PRO A 203 2.42 -9.87 12.91
N VAL A 204 3.52 -10.60 13.07
CA VAL A 204 4.00 -11.51 12.02
C VAL A 204 2.95 -12.59 11.78
N PRO A 205 2.50 -12.78 10.52
CA PRO A 205 1.44 -13.73 10.23
C PRO A 205 1.91 -15.18 10.47
N GLU A 206 1.09 -15.95 11.17
CA GLU A 206 1.31 -17.38 11.33
C GLU A 206 0.96 -18.09 10.02
N ARG A 207 1.92 -18.82 9.46
CA ARG A 207 1.72 -19.63 8.24
C ARG A 207 1.47 -21.08 8.63
N PRO A 208 0.28 -21.65 8.37
CA PRO A 208 0.02 -23.06 8.62
C PRO A 208 0.85 -23.92 7.65
N THR A 209 1.92 -24.55 8.16
CA THR A 209 2.82 -25.40 7.37
C THR A 209 2.40 -26.86 7.31
N ASP A 210 1.40 -27.22 8.08
CA ASP A 210 0.84 -28.58 8.23
C ASP A 210 -0.44 -28.81 7.38
N LYS A 211 -0.87 -27.80 6.63
CA LYS A 211 -2.03 -27.87 5.72
C LYS A 211 -1.60 -28.17 4.29
N ASP A 212 -2.55 -28.63 3.48
CA ASP A 212 -2.35 -28.83 2.06
C ASP A 212 -1.94 -27.51 1.37
N PHE A 213 -1.13 -27.63 0.31
CA PHE A 213 -0.70 -26.48 -0.47
C PHE A 213 -1.90 -25.76 -1.09
N LEU A 214 -1.99 -24.45 -0.87
CA LEU A 214 -3.01 -23.58 -1.43
C LEU A 214 -2.33 -22.42 -2.15
N MET A 215 -2.67 -22.21 -3.42
CA MET A 215 -2.20 -21.08 -4.22
C MET A 215 -3.39 -20.48 -4.96
N PRO A 216 -3.80 -19.24 -4.67
CA PRO A 216 -4.80 -18.53 -5.46
C PRO A 216 -4.25 -18.22 -6.86
N ILE A 217 -5.11 -18.34 -7.88
CA ILE A 217 -4.78 -17.98 -9.26
C ILE A 217 -5.33 -16.56 -9.50
N GLU A 218 -4.44 -15.63 -9.83
CA GLU A 218 -4.82 -14.25 -10.11
C GLU A 218 -5.20 -14.04 -11.57
N ASP A 219 -4.38 -14.58 -12.48
CA ASP A 219 -4.56 -14.42 -13.93
C ASP A 219 -4.11 -15.68 -14.67
N VAL A 220 -4.59 -15.82 -15.91
CA VAL A 220 -4.20 -16.90 -16.82
C VAL A 220 -3.93 -16.29 -18.18
N PHE A 221 -2.69 -16.39 -18.64
CA PHE A 221 -2.31 -15.88 -19.94
C PHE A 221 -1.41 -16.85 -20.68
N SER A 222 -1.35 -16.71 -22.00
CA SER A 222 -0.53 -17.56 -22.86
C SER A 222 0.70 -16.82 -23.35
N ILE A 223 1.87 -17.41 -23.10
CA ILE A 223 3.14 -16.91 -23.63
C ILE A 223 3.48 -17.67 -24.90
N LYS A 224 3.65 -16.95 -26.01
CA LYS A 224 4.01 -17.56 -27.31
C LYS A 224 5.32 -18.34 -27.17
N GLY A 225 5.26 -19.63 -27.44
CA GLY A 225 6.41 -20.56 -27.36
C GLY A 225 6.66 -21.18 -25.97
N ARG A 226 5.88 -20.78 -24.93
CA ARG A 226 6.00 -21.38 -23.58
C ARG A 226 4.70 -22.02 -23.07
N GLY A 227 3.55 -21.70 -23.69
CA GLY A 227 2.26 -22.23 -23.29
C GLY A 227 1.51 -21.29 -22.35
N THR A 228 0.56 -21.86 -21.59
CA THR A 228 -0.27 -21.16 -20.61
C THR A 228 0.46 -21.07 -19.26
N VAL A 229 0.40 -19.89 -18.67
CA VAL A 229 0.96 -19.56 -17.36
C VAL A 229 -0.15 -19.10 -16.46
#